data_fc53f23affcf52bc490ad35863226e67
#
_entry.id   fc53f23affcf52bc490ad35863226e67
#
_cell.length_a   1.000
_cell.length_b   1.000
_cell.length_c   1.000
_cell.angle_alpha   90.00
_cell.angle_beta   90.00
_cell.angle_gamma   90.00
#
_symmetry.space_group_name_H-M   'P 1'
#
loop_
_entity.id
_entity.type
_entity.pdbx_description
1 polymer ?
#
loop_
_entity_poly.entity_id
_entity_poly.type
_entity_poly.pdbx_seq_one_letter_code
_entity_poly.pdbx_strand_id
1 'polypeptide(L)'
;IWSRALSSQMESAKFDRNTITISTEDTATICKASGSVIKFDGFLKIMKDTKKDDDEEILPKMSKGPVNIEKLLDEQHFTQPPPRYSEASLVKKLEELGIGRPSTYASIISVISTRGYAESINKRFHPTDRGKLISAFLEKLFSKYVDYNFTAELENQLDEITTGKEGWIKVLELFWKDFNKNVSEVKEIRTREVLDLLNDSLGSLIFERGKDGNIDRKCQLCDNGSLSLKNSFRGGAFIGCSNYPECKFTRPLSKVKAAAQSQLAEPKFIGKHENGNDMYLKNGRFGPYLQYEKVEEKLEEIVETKKKKKKAKKKKNLKEDNNFKNVSIPKGITLESVDLDRAKFLCSLPKSLG
;
A
#
# COMPACT_ATOMS: atom_id res chain seq x y z
N ILE A 1 -7.48 9.87 27.11
CA ILE A 1 -8.01 11.21 27.41
C ILE A 1 -7.65 11.61 28.83
N TRP A 2 -8.01 10.79 29.86
CA TRP A 2 -7.80 11.11 31.26
C TRP A 2 -6.32 11.36 31.62
N SER A 3 -5.42 10.45 31.25
CA SER A 3 -3.98 10.60 31.46
C SER A 3 -3.43 11.89 30.83
N ARG A 4 -3.90 12.25 29.66
CA ARG A 4 -3.49 13.46 28.96
C ARG A 4 -3.98 14.73 29.68
N ALA A 5 -5.23 14.72 30.12
CA ALA A 5 -5.80 15.82 30.87
C ALA A 5 -5.07 16.06 32.19
N LEU A 6 -4.79 14.99 32.95
CA LEU A 6 -4.02 15.10 34.21
C LEU A 6 -2.59 15.58 33.93
N SER A 7 -1.90 15.00 32.93
CA SER A 7 -0.53 15.38 32.60
C SER A 7 -0.41 16.85 32.19
N SER A 8 -1.43 17.42 31.53
CA SER A 8 -1.43 18.84 31.14
C SER A 8 -1.48 19.82 32.34
N GLN A 9 -1.89 19.35 33.53
CA GLN A 9 -1.94 20.13 34.74
C GLN A 9 -0.73 19.89 35.66
N MET A 10 0.19 19.01 35.28
CA MET A 10 1.38 18.67 36.06
C MET A 10 2.58 19.53 35.66
N GLU A 11 3.54 19.64 36.57
CA GLU A 11 4.80 20.35 36.31
C GLU A 11 5.62 19.63 35.24
N SER A 12 6.41 20.39 34.49
CA SER A 12 7.29 19.86 33.42
C SER A 12 8.36 18.93 33.99
N ALA A 13 8.68 17.86 33.27
CA ALA A 13 9.78 16.98 33.64
C ALA A 13 11.12 17.71 33.51
N LYS A 14 12.06 17.42 34.42
CA LYS A 14 13.42 17.99 34.41
C LYS A 14 14.43 16.90 34.09
N PHE A 15 15.28 17.15 33.08
CA PHE A 15 16.34 16.25 32.65
C PHE A 15 17.70 16.85 32.86
N ASP A 16 18.62 16.07 33.39
CA ASP A 16 20.05 16.39 33.35
C ASP A 16 20.64 15.76 32.05
N ARG A 17 21.02 16.61 31.11
CA ARG A 17 21.65 16.15 29.83
C ARG A 17 23.16 16.35 29.92
N ASN A 18 23.90 15.25 29.81
CA ASN A 18 25.34 15.23 29.77
C ASN A 18 25.82 14.97 28.33
N THR A 19 26.80 15.76 27.87
CA THR A 19 27.49 15.51 26.62
C THR A 19 28.97 15.38 26.90
N ILE A 20 29.55 14.24 26.57
CA ILE A 20 30.98 13.94 26.67
C ILE A 20 31.58 14.13 25.29
N THR A 21 32.61 14.95 25.22
CA THR A 21 33.39 15.14 23.99
C THR A 21 34.78 14.60 24.22
N ILE A 22 35.22 13.64 23.41
CA ILE A 22 36.54 13.04 23.45
C ILE A 22 37.23 13.45 22.16
N SER A 23 38.42 14.04 22.25
CA SER A 23 39.24 14.44 21.10
C SER A 23 40.65 13.86 21.22
N THR A 24 41.28 13.61 20.09
CA THR A 24 42.68 13.29 20.00
C THR A 24 43.53 14.55 20.29
N GLU A 25 44.81 14.39 20.60
CA GLU A 25 45.74 15.53 20.90
C GLU A 25 45.83 16.50 19.74
N ASP A 26 45.80 16.02 18.52
CA ASP A 26 45.82 16.81 17.28
C ASP A 26 44.46 17.41 16.90
N THR A 27 43.41 17.17 17.71
CA THR A 27 42.01 17.62 17.47
C THR A 27 41.38 17.19 16.14
N ALA A 28 42.05 16.30 15.39
CA ALA A 28 41.60 15.86 14.07
C ALA A 28 40.33 14.95 14.16
N THR A 29 40.21 14.20 15.26
CA THR A 29 39.08 13.30 15.48
C THR A 29 38.34 13.69 16.76
N ILE A 30 37.01 13.88 16.64
CA ILE A 30 36.14 14.24 17.75
C ILE A 30 35.01 13.19 17.87
N CYS A 31 35.00 12.49 18.96
CA CYS A 31 33.89 11.60 19.33
C CYS A 31 32.98 12.31 20.34
N LYS A 32 31.65 12.18 20.17
CA LYS A 32 30.64 12.75 21.07
C LYS A 32 29.71 11.67 21.55
N ALA A 33 29.50 11.59 22.84
CA ALA A 33 28.48 10.79 23.46
C ALA A 33 27.53 11.71 24.24
N SER A 34 26.23 11.54 24.11
CA SER A 34 25.21 12.30 24.85
C SER A 34 24.23 11.37 25.50
N GLY A 35 23.91 11.60 26.75
CA GLY A 35 22.90 10.87 27.51
C GLY A 35 22.06 11.81 28.35
N SER A 36 20.87 11.39 28.74
CA SER A 36 19.99 12.16 29.59
C SER A 36 19.47 11.30 30.75
N VAL A 37 19.41 11.90 31.91
CA VAL A 37 18.86 11.27 33.13
C VAL A 37 17.69 12.12 33.62
N ILE A 38 16.57 11.47 33.92
CA ILE A 38 15.42 12.15 34.48
C ILE A 38 15.72 12.54 35.93
N LYS A 39 15.77 13.85 36.21
CA LYS A 39 15.96 14.38 37.56
C LYS A 39 14.65 14.55 38.33
N PHE A 40 13.60 14.89 37.57
CA PHE A 40 12.24 15.05 38.10
C PHE A 40 11.24 14.59 37.05
N ASP A 41 10.44 13.58 37.39
CA ASP A 41 9.51 12.94 36.45
C ASP A 41 8.42 13.89 35.93
N GLY A 42 7.92 14.84 36.76
CA GLY A 42 6.84 15.72 36.35
C GLY A 42 5.66 14.98 35.73
N PHE A 43 5.17 15.45 34.57
CA PHE A 43 4.06 14.84 33.84
C PHE A 43 4.36 13.42 33.33
N LEU A 44 5.62 13.05 33.19
CA LEU A 44 6.02 11.72 32.73
C LEU A 44 5.63 10.62 33.70
N LYS A 45 5.37 10.96 34.98
CA LYS A 45 4.91 10.00 35.98
C LYS A 45 3.61 9.30 35.57
N ILE A 46 2.74 9.99 34.81
CA ILE A 46 1.48 9.45 34.27
C ILE A 46 1.63 8.96 32.81
N MET A 47 2.56 9.55 32.07
CA MET A 47 2.75 9.28 30.63
C MET A 47 3.87 8.27 30.31
N LYS A 48 4.37 7.54 31.28
CA LYS A 48 5.48 6.57 31.15
C LYS A 48 5.26 5.45 30.13
N ASP A 49 4.01 5.17 29.74
CA ASP A 49 3.68 4.05 28.84
C ASP A 49 3.87 4.34 27.34
N THR A 50 4.29 5.53 26.94
CA THR A 50 4.34 5.90 25.51
C THR A 50 5.71 5.78 24.84
N LYS A 51 6.77 5.57 25.63
CA LYS A 51 8.10 5.27 25.09
C LYS A 51 8.77 4.20 25.96
N LYS A 52 8.95 3.05 25.42
CA LYS A 52 10.02 2.14 25.81
C LYS A 52 11.30 2.78 25.27
N ASP A 53 11.87 3.69 26.02
CA ASP A 53 13.20 4.23 25.75
C ASP A 53 14.22 3.20 26.27
N ASP A 54 14.32 2.07 25.53
CA ASP A 54 15.39 1.07 25.77
C ASP A 54 16.75 1.58 25.28
N ASP A 55 16.84 2.83 24.75
CA ASP A 55 18.02 3.40 24.13
C ASP A 55 18.56 4.67 24.80
N GLU A 56 18.08 5.09 25.95
CA GLU A 56 18.74 6.16 26.69
C GLU A 56 19.95 5.60 27.46
N GLU A 57 21.10 5.61 26.84
CA GLU A 57 22.37 5.30 27.52
C GLU A 57 22.61 6.31 28.64
N ILE A 58 22.60 5.80 29.88
CA ILE A 58 22.96 6.59 31.06
C ILE A 58 24.47 6.76 31.06
N LEU A 59 24.93 7.96 30.71
CA LEU A 59 26.37 8.25 30.76
C LEU A 59 26.84 8.36 32.21
N PRO A 60 28.00 7.73 32.55
CA PRO A 60 28.60 7.87 33.88
C PRO A 60 29.03 9.31 34.15
N LYS A 61 29.09 9.70 35.39
CA LYS A 61 29.67 10.98 35.79
C LYS A 61 31.19 10.93 35.53
N MET A 62 31.66 11.72 34.58
CA MET A 62 33.07 11.81 34.23
C MET A 62 33.63 13.20 34.53
N SER A 63 34.88 13.24 34.97
CA SER A 63 35.65 14.46 35.08
C SER A 63 36.54 14.63 33.87
N LYS A 64 36.99 15.86 33.58
CA LYS A 64 37.95 16.12 32.48
C LYS A 64 39.29 15.44 32.77
N GLY A 65 39.79 14.69 31.83
CA GLY A 65 41.08 13.99 31.94
C GLY A 65 41.35 13.07 30.76
N PRO A 66 42.50 12.42 30.70
CA PRO A 66 42.81 11.45 29.67
C PRO A 66 41.91 10.22 29.79
N VAL A 67 41.52 9.66 28.63
CA VAL A 67 40.67 8.47 28.52
C VAL A 67 41.44 7.38 27.81
N ASN A 68 41.50 6.18 28.38
CA ASN A 68 42.08 5.02 27.74
C ASN A 68 41.02 4.31 26.89
N ILE A 69 41.37 4.04 25.63
CA ILE A 69 40.51 3.30 24.72
C ILE A 69 40.80 1.80 24.88
N GLU A 70 39.85 1.02 25.36
CA GLU A 70 39.96 -0.44 25.47
C GLU A 70 39.71 -1.12 24.15
N LYS A 71 38.66 -0.67 23.42
CA LYS A 71 38.22 -1.25 22.17
C LYS A 71 37.60 -0.21 21.27
N LEU A 72 37.95 -0.22 19.99
CA LEU A 72 37.28 0.55 18.94
C LEU A 72 36.38 -0.40 18.17
N LEU A 73 35.08 -0.09 18.10
CA LEU A 73 34.09 -0.80 17.29
C LEU A 73 33.64 0.15 16.19
N ASP A 74 33.88 -0.25 14.96
CA ASP A 74 33.42 0.49 13.79
C ASP A 74 32.16 -0.18 13.22
N GLU A 75 31.08 0.58 13.14
CA GLU A 75 29.81 0.10 12.57
C GLU A 75 29.36 1.05 11.47
N GLN A 76 29.00 0.47 10.32
CA GLN A 76 28.44 1.25 9.23
C GLN A 76 26.95 1.44 9.42
N HIS A 77 26.51 2.68 9.58
CA HIS A 77 25.10 3.05 9.68
C HIS A 77 24.66 3.81 8.43
N PHE A 78 23.43 3.56 8.00
CA PHE A 78 22.80 4.27 6.89
C PHE A 78 21.62 5.08 7.40
N THR A 79 21.46 6.30 6.90
CA THR A 79 20.31 7.13 7.21
C THR A 79 19.04 6.44 6.72
N GLN A 80 18.02 6.42 7.59
CA GLN A 80 16.71 5.87 7.23
C GLN A 80 15.91 6.88 6.41
N PRO A 81 15.16 6.45 5.39
CA PRO A 81 14.28 7.35 4.66
C PRO A 81 13.15 7.84 5.58
N PRO A 82 12.53 9.00 5.25
CA PRO A 82 11.38 9.49 6.02
C PRO A 82 10.30 8.41 6.15
N PRO A 83 9.73 8.24 7.36
CA PRO A 83 8.71 7.23 7.56
C PRO A 83 7.44 7.55 6.77
N ARG A 84 6.73 6.51 6.31
CA ARG A 84 5.43 6.68 5.66
C ARG A 84 4.43 7.29 6.63
N TYR A 85 3.47 8.02 6.10
CA TYR A 85 2.42 8.66 6.90
C TYR A 85 1.57 7.63 7.66
N SER A 86 1.35 7.90 8.92
CA SER A 86 0.24 7.34 9.71
C SER A 86 -0.99 8.24 9.54
N GLU A 87 -2.17 7.82 10.00
CA GLU A 87 -3.37 8.68 9.99
C GLU A 87 -3.11 10.04 10.67
N ALA A 88 -2.52 10.02 11.86
CA ALA A 88 -2.23 11.24 12.60
C ALA A 88 -1.20 12.15 11.88
N SER A 89 -0.13 11.58 11.33
CA SER A 89 0.89 12.38 10.64
C SER A 89 0.38 12.90 9.29
N LEU A 90 -0.55 12.19 8.64
CA LEU A 90 -1.20 12.66 7.42
C LEU A 90 -2.14 13.84 7.72
N VAL A 91 -2.96 13.73 8.77
CA VAL A 91 -3.82 14.85 9.22
C VAL A 91 -2.99 16.07 9.54
N LYS A 92 -1.90 15.92 10.31
CA LYS A 92 -0.99 17.03 10.61
C LYS A 92 -0.43 17.66 9.33
N LYS A 93 -0.07 16.86 8.33
CA LYS A 93 0.45 17.37 7.07
C LYS A 93 -0.60 18.10 6.25
N LEU A 94 -1.84 17.61 6.23
CA LEU A 94 -2.96 18.29 5.58
C LEU A 94 -3.25 19.65 6.25
N GLU A 95 -3.22 19.71 7.58
CA GLU A 95 -3.38 20.92 8.36
C GLU A 95 -2.26 21.94 8.07
N GLU A 96 -1.00 21.51 8.06
CA GLU A 96 0.16 22.34 7.69
C GLU A 96 0.04 22.94 6.29
N LEU A 97 -0.57 22.21 5.35
CA LEU A 97 -0.78 22.65 3.96
C LEU A 97 -2.08 23.44 3.76
N GLY A 98 -2.93 23.58 4.77
CA GLY A 98 -4.23 24.23 4.67
C GLY A 98 -5.27 23.44 3.86
N ILE A 99 -5.05 22.14 3.66
CA ILE A 99 -5.91 21.25 2.87
C ILE A 99 -6.90 20.55 3.80
N GLY A 100 -8.19 20.73 3.52
CA GLY A 100 -9.26 20.20 4.38
C GLY A 100 -9.47 21.00 5.66
N ARG A 101 -10.42 20.57 6.45
CA ARG A 101 -10.78 21.16 7.75
C ARG A 101 -11.01 20.03 8.76
N PRO A 102 -11.07 20.32 10.06
CA PRO A 102 -11.28 19.27 11.10
C PRO A 102 -12.47 18.35 10.80
N SER A 103 -13.54 18.88 10.22
CA SER A 103 -14.73 18.12 9.84
C SER A 103 -14.53 17.16 8.65
N THR A 104 -13.52 17.40 7.80
CA THR A 104 -13.31 16.64 6.55
C THR A 104 -12.15 15.65 6.63
N TYR A 105 -11.20 15.78 7.56
CA TYR A 105 -10.03 14.90 7.65
C TYR A 105 -10.38 13.41 7.75
N ALA A 106 -11.34 13.07 8.61
CA ALA A 106 -11.76 11.68 8.78
C ALA A 106 -12.36 11.09 7.49
N SER A 107 -13.16 11.88 6.76
CA SER A 107 -13.76 11.46 5.50
C SER A 107 -12.71 11.28 4.40
N ILE A 108 -11.70 12.16 4.31
CA ILE A 108 -10.58 12.06 3.35
C ILE A 108 -9.84 10.73 3.57
N ILE A 109 -9.46 10.42 4.82
CA ILE A 109 -8.75 9.18 5.16
C ILE A 109 -9.62 7.94 4.84
N SER A 110 -10.90 7.99 5.19
CA SER A 110 -11.84 6.90 4.90
C SER A 110 -11.97 6.65 3.39
N VAL A 111 -12.07 7.70 2.58
CA VAL A 111 -12.18 7.60 1.12
C VAL A 111 -10.92 7.00 0.50
N ILE A 112 -9.73 7.40 0.94
CA ILE A 112 -8.45 6.83 0.46
C ILE A 112 -8.42 5.32 0.67
N SER A 113 -8.84 4.86 1.84
CA SER A 113 -8.85 3.44 2.21
C SER A 113 -9.97 2.66 1.52
N THR A 114 -11.22 3.16 1.55
CA THR A 114 -12.38 2.47 0.95
C THR A 114 -12.29 2.35 -0.56
N ARG A 115 -11.76 3.35 -1.24
CA ARG A 115 -11.52 3.28 -2.69
C ARG A 115 -10.29 2.46 -3.06
N GLY A 116 -9.54 1.99 -2.07
CA GLY A 116 -8.33 1.18 -2.27
C GLY A 116 -7.20 1.94 -2.95
N TYR A 117 -7.05 3.24 -2.67
CA TYR A 117 -5.93 4.05 -3.17
C TYR A 117 -4.68 3.85 -2.31
N ALA A 118 -4.86 3.63 -1.01
CA ALA A 118 -3.83 3.22 -0.09
C ALA A 118 -4.33 2.12 0.84
N GLU A 119 -3.41 1.27 1.31
CA GLU A 119 -3.64 0.24 2.31
C GLU A 119 -2.88 0.62 3.59
N SER A 120 -3.48 0.36 4.75
CA SER A 120 -2.80 0.56 6.05
C SER A 120 -2.07 -0.72 6.44
N ILE A 121 -0.73 -0.67 6.47
CA ILE A 121 0.14 -1.76 6.91
C ILE A 121 0.93 -1.25 8.11
N ASN A 122 0.85 -1.92 9.25
CA ASN A 122 1.50 -1.51 10.49
C ASN A 122 1.18 -0.04 10.86
N LYS A 123 -0.11 0.35 10.74
CA LYS A 123 -0.62 1.71 11.00
C LYS A 123 0.01 2.80 10.10
N ARG A 124 0.57 2.44 8.94
CA ARG A 124 1.14 3.37 7.96
C ARG A 124 0.53 3.17 6.59
N PHE A 125 0.30 4.26 5.87
CA PHE A 125 -0.29 4.20 4.54
C PHE A 125 0.73 3.77 3.49
N HIS A 126 0.36 2.78 2.70
CA HIS A 126 1.09 2.32 1.54
C HIS A 126 0.22 2.51 0.29
N PRO A 127 0.67 3.33 -0.68
CA PRO A 127 -0.10 3.52 -1.90
C PRO A 127 -0.18 2.22 -2.69
N THR A 128 -1.39 1.88 -3.12
CA THR A 128 -1.64 0.74 -4.00
C THR A 128 -1.29 1.06 -5.45
N ASP A 129 -1.25 0.03 -6.31
CA ASP A 129 -1.06 0.26 -7.75
C ASP A 129 -2.16 1.14 -8.35
N ARG A 130 -3.40 0.97 -7.85
CA ARG A 130 -4.53 1.82 -8.23
C ARG A 130 -4.33 3.26 -7.80
N GLY A 131 -3.85 3.49 -6.58
CA GLY A 131 -3.52 4.82 -6.07
C GLY A 131 -2.46 5.50 -6.91
N LYS A 132 -1.35 4.82 -7.19
CA LYS A 132 -0.25 5.33 -8.03
C LYS A 132 -0.72 5.70 -9.43
N LEU A 133 -1.54 4.83 -10.05
CA LEU A 133 -2.07 5.07 -11.38
C LEU A 133 -2.96 6.31 -11.44
N ILE A 134 -3.87 6.46 -10.47
CA ILE A 134 -4.76 7.61 -10.38
C ILE A 134 -4.00 8.90 -10.08
N SER A 135 -3.02 8.87 -9.16
CA SER A 135 -2.15 10.02 -8.89
C SER A 135 -1.44 10.49 -10.16
N ALA A 136 -0.78 9.57 -10.87
CA ALA A 136 -0.07 9.92 -12.10
C ALA A 136 -1.02 10.46 -13.20
N PHE A 137 -2.23 9.90 -13.31
CA PHE A 137 -3.26 10.38 -14.23
C PHE A 137 -3.67 11.82 -13.88
N LEU A 138 -3.97 12.09 -12.62
CA LEU A 138 -4.40 13.41 -12.18
C LEU A 138 -3.28 14.44 -12.29
N GLU A 139 -2.05 14.09 -11.92
CA GLU A 139 -0.88 14.97 -12.04
C GLU A 139 -0.60 15.38 -13.49
N LYS A 140 -0.86 14.50 -14.46
CA LYS A 140 -0.61 14.79 -15.89
C LYS A 140 -1.75 15.55 -16.56
N LEU A 141 -2.99 15.21 -16.26
CA LEU A 141 -4.15 15.74 -16.98
C LEU A 141 -4.94 16.79 -16.19
N PHE A 142 -4.78 16.81 -14.87
CA PHE A 142 -5.48 17.70 -13.96
C PHE A 142 -4.53 18.35 -12.95
N SER A 143 -3.31 18.70 -13.37
CA SER A 143 -2.24 19.21 -12.51
C SER A 143 -2.68 20.36 -11.61
N LYS A 144 -3.42 21.34 -12.16
CA LYS A 144 -3.97 22.47 -11.40
C LYS A 144 -4.82 22.03 -10.20
N TYR A 145 -5.65 20.98 -10.38
CA TYR A 145 -6.62 20.54 -9.37
C TYR A 145 -6.05 19.60 -8.29
N VAL A 146 -4.84 19.08 -8.51
CA VAL A 146 -4.11 18.28 -7.52
C VAL A 146 -2.96 19.05 -6.86
N ASP A 147 -2.78 20.30 -7.25
CA ASP A 147 -1.85 21.21 -6.61
C ASP A 147 -2.30 21.55 -5.18
N TYR A 148 -1.36 21.54 -4.26
CA TYR A 148 -1.65 21.79 -2.85
C TYR A 148 -2.12 23.22 -2.60
N ASN A 149 -1.50 24.20 -3.27
CA ASN A 149 -1.85 25.60 -3.10
C ASN A 149 -3.26 25.87 -3.66
N PHE A 150 -3.59 25.32 -4.82
CA PHE A 150 -4.94 25.44 -5.40
C PHE A 150 -6.01 24.93 -4.44
N THR A 151 -5.77 23.75 -3.82
CA THR A 151 -6.73 23.18 -2.86
C THR A 151 -6.85 24.04 -1.61
N ALA A 152 -5.72 24.54 -1.08
CA ALA A 152 -5.70 25.42 0.09
C ALA A 152 -6.40 26.76 -0.20
N GLU A 153 -6.18 27.35 -1.38
CA GLU A 153 -6.86 28.59 -1.81
C GLU A 153 -8.37 28.40 -1.92
N LEU A 154 -8.81 27.28 -2.50
CA LEU A 154 -10.23 26.96 -2.60
C LEU A 154 -10.88 26.79 -1.21
N GLU A 155 -10.21 26.13 -0.28
CA GLU A 155 -10.68 26.02 1.12
C GLU A 155 -10.78 27.39 1.78
N ASN A 156 -9.82 28.29 1.55
CA ASN A 156 -9.87 29.65 2.07
C ASN A 156 -11.02 30.46 1.46
N GLN A 157 -11.28 30.34 0.15
CA GLN A 157 -12.45 30.97 -0.50
C GLN A 157 -13.77 30.47 0.09
N LEU A 158 -13.86 29.16 0.41
CA LEU A 158 -15.03 28.61 1.09
C LEU A 158 -15.22 29.21 2.49
N ASP A 159 -14.13 29.46 3.23
CA ASP A 159 -14.20 30.16 4.53
C ASP A 159 -14.64 31.62 4.36
N GLU A 160 -14.20 32.31 3.29
CA GLU A 160 -14.64 33.68 2.99
C GLU A 160 -16.13 33.75 2.64
N ILE A 161 -16.68 32.73 1.98
CA ILE A 161 -18.14 32.61 1.76
C ILE A 161 -18.86 32.51 3.09
N THR A 162 -18.37 31.71 4.05
CA THR A 162 -19.03 31.54 5.36
C THR A 162 -19.03 32.84 6.17
N THR A 163 -18.02 33.70 5.98
CA THR A 163 -17.93 35.04 6.61
C THR A 163 -18.67 36.15 5.84
N GLY A 164 -19.28 35.83 4.70
CA GLY A 164 -20.04 36.78 3.88
C GLY A 164 -19.19 37.74 3.05
N LYS A 165 -17.88 37.52 2.96
CA LYS A 165 -16.97 38.36 2.16
C LYS A 165 -17.07 38.09 0.66
N GLU A 166 -17.32 36.83 0.29
CA GLU A 166 -17.44 36.36 -1.09
C GLU A 166 -18.81 35.73 -1.35
N GLY A 167 -19.31 35.89 -2.59
CA GLY A 167 -20.54 35.22 -3.03
C GLY A 167 -20.26 33.81 -3.56
N TRP A 168 -20.93 32.81 -3.01
CA TRP A 168 -20.74 31.42 -3.37
C TRP A 168 -20.97 31.10 -4.85
N ILE A 169 -21.95 31.76 -5.49
CA ILE A 169 -22.25 31.57 -6.93
C ILE A 169 -21.02 31.94 -7.77
N LYS A 170 -20.42 33.11 -7.50
CA LYS A 170 -19.27 33.61 -8.25
C LYS A 170 -18.07 32.66 -8.14
N VAL A 171 -17.79 32.16 -6.93
CA VAL A 171 -16.69 31.20 -6.70
C VAL A 171 -16.93 29.92 -7.47
N LEU A 172 -18.15 29.36 -7.44
CA LEU A 172 -18.50 28.15 -8.17
C LEU A 172 -18.48 28.34 -9.69
N GLU A 173 -18.94 29.48 -10.21
CA GLU A 173 -18.90 29.76 -11.64
C GLU A 173 -17.47 29.83 -12.18
N LEU A 174 -16.56 30.49 -11.47
CA LEU A 174 -15.16 30.57 -11.85
C LEU A 174 -14.51 29.19 -11.83
N PHE A 175 -14.72 28.44 -10.76
CA PHE A 175 -14.21 27.06 -10.66
C PHE A 175 -14.74 26.19 -11.80
N TRP A 176 -16.07 26.21 -12.02
CA TRP A 176 -16.72 25.36 -13.00
C TRP A 176 -16.30 25.66 -14.43
N LYS A 177 -16.15 26.92 -14.78
CA LYS A 177 -15.72 27.36 -16.11
C LYS A 177 -14.37 26.71 -16.48
N ASP A 178 -13.38 26.85 -15.61
CA ASP A 178 -12.05 26.32 -15.84
C ASP A 178 -12.04 24.79 -15.81
N PHE A 179 -12.74 24.21 -14.85
CA PHE A 179 -12.83 22.76 -14.71
C PHE A 179 -13.49 22.10 -15.91
N ASN A 180 -14.62 22.64 -16.37
CA ASN A 180 -15.35 22.10 -17.51
C ASN A 180 -14.55 22.21 -18.81
N LYS A 181 -13.78 23.27 -18.99
CA LYS A 181 -12.86 23.42 -20.12
C LYS A 181 -11.81 22.31 -20.10
N ASN A 182 -11.14 22.12 -18.97
CA ASN A 182 -10.12 21.05 -18.81
C ASN A 182 -10.72 19.65 -19.04
N VAL A 183 -11.89 19.35 -18.48
CA VAL A 183 -12.59 18.08 -18.71
C VAL A 183 -12.90 17.87 -20.19
N SER A 184 -13.29 18.92 -20.93
CA SER A 184 -13.56 18.81 -22.35
C SER A 184 -12.30 18.51 -23.16
N GLU A 185 -11.19 19.16 -22.85
CA GLU A 185 -9.88 18.89 -23.46
C GLU A 185 -9.42 17.44 -23.20
N VAL A 186 -9.55 16.97 -21.95
CA VAL A 186 -9.17 15.60 -21.59
C VAL A 186 -10.05 14.53 -22.25
N LYS A 187 -11.33 14.80 -22.49
CA LYS A 187 -12.24 13.89 -23.19
C LYS A 187 -11.85 13.62 -24.63
N GLU A 188 -11.17 14.56 -25.28
CA GLU A 188 -10.70 14.41 -26.66
C GLU A 188 -9.46 13.53 -26.77
N ILE A 189 -8.70 13.34 -25.66
CA ILE A 189 -7.50 12.53 -25.64
C ILE A 189 -7.88 11.04 -25.76
N ARG A 190 -7.24 10.35 -26.69
CA ARG A 190 -7.46 8.90 -26.89
C ARG A 190 -6.90 8.10 -25.72
N THR A 191 -7.59 7.03 -25.35
CA THR A 191 -7.15 6.13 -24.25
C THR A 191 -5.71 5.64 -24.43
N ARG A 192 -5.24 5.46 -25.67
CA ARG A 192 -3.87 5.04 -25.94
C ARG A 192 -2.85 6.11 -25.56
N GLU A 193 -3.11 7.36 -25.90
CA GLU A 193 -2.24 8.49 -25.54
C GLU A 193 -2.16 8.67 -24.04
N VAL A 194 -3.28 8.51 -23.34
CA VAL A 194 -3.30 8.51 -21.85
C VAL A 194 -2.43 7.38 -21.29
N LEU A 195 -2.51 6.17 -21.85
CA LEU A 195 -1.68 5.05 -21.41
C LEU A 195 -0.19 5.28 -21.67
N ASP A 196 0.16 5.91 -22.79
CA ASP A 196 1.55 6.24 -23.12
C ASP A 196 2.10 7.30 -22.13
N LEU A 197 1.34 8.37 -21.85
CA LEU A 197 1.69 9.36 -20.83
C LEU A 197 1.88 8.75 -19.43
N LEU A 198 1.00 7.84 -19.03
CA LEU A 198 1.09 7.13 -17.77
C LEU A 198 2.28 6.15 -17.73
N ASN A 199 2.57 5.50 -18.84
CA ASN A 199 3.68 4.59 -19.00
C ASN A 199 5.04 5.30 -18.81
N ASP A 200 5.14 6.56 -19.25
CA ASP A 200 6.34 7.38 -19.05
C ASP A 200 6.44 7.89 -17.62
N SER A 201 5.35 8.37 -17.05
CA SER A 201 5.33 8.88 -15.67
C SER A 201 5.60 7.80 -14.62
N LEU A 202 5.03 6.62 -14.80
CA LEU A 202 5.17 5.50 -13.87
C LEU A 202 6.36 4.60 -14.19
N GLY A 203 7.06 4.85 -15.29
CA GLY A 203 8.16 3.99 -15.76
C GLY A 203 9.20 3.70 -14.68
N SER A 204 9.69 4.72 -13.99
CA SER A 204 10.67 4.59 -12.90
C SER A 204 10.16 3.85 -11.65
N LEU A 205 8.84 3.79 -11.45
CA LEU A 205 8.21 3.07 -10.33
C LEU A 205 7.90 1.61 -10.67
N ILE A 206 7.63 1.32 -11.96
CA ILE A 206 7.17 0.02 -12.44
C ILE A 206 8.33 -0.85 -12.91
N PHE A 207 9.30 -0.25 -13.61
CA PHE A 207 10.44 -0.95 -14.20
C PHE A 207 11.72 -0.71 -13.40
N GLU A 208 12.66 -1.63 -13.53
CA GLU A 208 13.98 -1.47 -12.93
C GLU A 208 14.85 -0.57 -13.80
N ARG A 209 15.82 0.08 -13.17
CA ARG A 209 16.86 0.77 -13.90
C ARG A 209 17.92 -0.24 -14.28
N GLY A 210 18.28 -0.27 -15.56
CA GLY A 210 19.42 -1.02 -16.02
C GLY A 210 20.74 -0.46 -15.49
N LYS A 211 21.83 -1.15 -15.74
CA LYS A 211 23.20 -0.71 -15.39
C LYS A 211 23.55 0.67 -15.98
N ASP A 212 22.93 1.03 -17.09
CA ASP A 212 23.09 2.28 -17.82
C ASP A 212 22.24 3.44 -17.26
N GLY A 213 21.55 3.23 -16.13
CA GLY A 213 20.65 4.22 -15.52
C GLY A 213 19.29 4.39 -16.24
N ASN A 214 19.12 3.78 -17.39
CA ASN A 214 17.89 3.80 -18.18
C ASN A 214 16.86 2.80 -17.66
N ILE A 215 15.58 3.06 -17.91
CA ILE A 215 14.49 2.17 -17.53
C ILE A 215 14.51 0.93 -18.40
N ASP A 216 14.71 -0.25 -17.80
CA ASP A 216 14.69 -1.52 -18.54
C ASP A 216 13.26 -1.99 -18.77
N ARG A 217 12.86 -1.98 -20.04
CA ARG A 217 11.53 -2.42 -20.51
C ARG A 217 11.60 -3.71 -21.32
N LYS A 218 12.69 -4.44 -21.31
CA LYS A 218 12.82 -5.68 -22.09
C LYS A 218 11.85 -6.76 -21.60
N CYS A 219 11.26 -7.47 -22.52
CA CYS A 219 10.40 -8.60 -22.17
C CYS A 219 11.26 -9.78 -21.70
N GLN A 220 10.83 -10.45 -20.65
CA GLN A 220 11.53 -11.62 -20.10
C GLN A 220 11.23 -12.93 -20.87
N LEU A 221 10.21 -12.91 -21.74
CA LEU A 221 9.76 -14.09 -22.48
C LEU A 221 10.16 -14.07 -23.95
N CYS A 222 10.40 -12.88 -24.52
CA CYS A 222 10.86 -12.74 -25.90
C CYS A 222 11.91 -11.62 -25.99
N ASP A 223 12.91 -11.77 -26.87
CA ASP A 223 14.06 -10.88 -26.96
C ASP A 223 13.73 -9.52 -27.62
N ASN A 224 12.68 -9.47 -28.43
CA ASN A 224 12.35 -8.32 -29.26
C ASN A 224 11.19 -7.46 -28.72
N GLY A 225 10.56 -7.86 -27.62
CA GLY A 225 9.39 -7.18 -27.07
C GLY A 225 9.73 -6.16 -26.00
N SER A 226 9.02 -5.03 -25.99
CA SER A 226 9.07 -4.02 -24.94
C SER A 226 7.85 -4.12 -24.03
N LEU A 227 8.07 -3.97 -22.72
CA LEU A 227 7.01 -3.98 -21.73
C LEU A 227 6.40 -2.60 -21.56
N SER A 228 5.08 -2.52 -21.62
CA SER A 228 4.33 -1.28 -21.46
C SER A 228 3.06 -1.47 -20.64
N LEU A 229 2.56 -0.36 -20.09
CA LEU A 229 1.29 -0.31 -19.41
C LEU A 229 0.16 -0.55 -20.42
N LYS A 230 -0.71 -1.49 -20.10
CA LYS A 230 -1.90 -1.83 -20.90
C LYS A 230 -3.13 -1.87 -20.02
N ASN A 231 -4.29 -1.64 -20.62
CA ASN A 231 -5.58 -1.73 -19.92
C ASN A 231 -6.33 -2.98 -20.38
N SER A 232 -6.87 -3.72 -19.43
CA SER A 232 -7.73 -4.87 -19.69
C SER A 232 -9.19 -4.46 -19.54
N PHE A 233 -10.04 -4.87 -20.48
CA PHE A 233 -11.47 -4.61 -20.44
C PHE A 233 -12.17 -5.12 -19.16
N ARG A 234 -11.60 -6.12 -18.47
CA ARG A 234 -12.20 -6.75 -17.28
C ARG A 234 -11.39 -6.62 -15.99
N GLY A 235 -10.13 -6.24 -16.06
CA GLY A 235 -9.20 -6.41 -14.94
C GLY A 235 -8.35 -5.20 -14.56
N GLY A 236 -8.56 -4.05 -15.19
CA GLY A 236 -7.76 -2.85 -14.92
C GLY A 236 -6.39 -2.86 -15.61
N ALA A 237 -5.48 -2.03 -15.11
CA ALA A 237 -4.16 -1.86 -15.71
C ALA A 237 -3.20 -3.01 -15.39
N PHE A 238 -2.40 -3.42 -16.37
CA PHE A 238 -1.39 -4.46 -16.27
C PHE A 238 -0.19 -4.13 -17.18
N ILE A 239 0.92 -4.79 -16.97
CA ILE A 239 2.09 -4.68 -17.84
C ILE A 239 2.04 -5.82 -18.86
N GLY A 240 2.13 -5.48 -20.14
CA GLY A 240 2.11 -6.46 -21.23
C GLY A 240 3.20 -6.21 -22.24
N CYS A 241 3.56 -7.25 -22.98
CA CYS A 241 4.55 -7.19 -24.06
C CYS A 241 3.96 -6.48 -25.30
N SER A 242 4.79 -5.73 -26.01
CA SER A 242 4.43 -5.10 -27.29
C SER A 242 4.19 -6.12 -28.41
N ASN A 243 4.80 -7.30 -28.31
CA ASN A 243 4.76 -8.38 -29.31
C ASN A 243 3.53 -9.29 -29.17
N TYR A 244 2.46 -8.78 -28.56
CA TYR A 244 1.19 -9.51 -28.53
C TYR A 244 0.56 -9.50 -29.95
N PRO A 245 0.04 -10.62 -30.48
CA PRO A 245 -0.31 -11.89 -29.81
C PRO A 245 0.78 -12.97 -29.75
N GLU A 246 1.93 -12.81 -30.41
CA GLU A 246 3.00 -13.82 -30.41
C GLU A 246 3.58 -14.04 -29.04
N CYS A 247 3.85 -12.97 -28.31
CA CYS A 247 4.26 -13.02 -26.92
C CYS A 247 3.10 -12.65 -25.97
N LYS A 248 2.70 -13.60 -25.15
CA LYS A 248 1.60 -13.45 -24.19
C LYS A 248 2.06 -13.05 -22.79
N PHE A 249 3.27 -12.52 -22.66
CA PHE A 249 3.79 -12.11 -21.36
C PHE A 249 2.96 -10.98 -20.75
N THR A 250 2.49 -11.20 -19.52
CA THR A 250 1.77 -10.19 -18.74
C THR A 250 2.16 -10.29 -17.27
N ARG A 251 2.24 -9.15 -16.58
CA ARG A 251 2.44 -9.10 -15.13
C ARG A 251 1.62 -7.97 -14.50
N PRO A 252 1.30 -8.04 -13.20
CA PRO A 252 0.69 -6.92 -12.47
C PRO A 252 1.67 -5.73 -12.35
N LEU A 253 1.13 -4.54 -12.05
CA LEU A 253 1.96 -3.34 -11.86
C LEU A 253 2.92 -3.48 -10.68
N SER A 254 2.47 -4.08 -9.58
CA SER A 254 3.25 -4.21 -8.36
C SER A 254 4.28 -5.33 -8.46
N LYS A 255 5.54 -5.00 -8.13
CA LYS A 255 6.62 -6.00 -8.00
C LYS A 255 6.32 -7.05 -6.93
N VAL A 256 5.69 -6.66 -5.82
CA VAL A 256 5.32 -7.56 -4.72
C VAL A 256 4.30 -8.60 -5.21
N LYS A 257 3.28 -8.17 -5.97
CA LYS A 257 2.31 -9.09 -6.56
C LYS A 257 2.92 -9.96 -7.65
N ALA A 258 3.86 -9.42 -8.41
CA ALA A 258 4.59 -10.18 -9.43
C ALA A 258 5.48 -11.26 -8.80
N ALA A 259 6.21 -10.94 -7.72
CA ALA A 259 7.03 -11.89 -6.98
C ALA A 259 6.18 -13.00 -6.35
N ALA A 260 5.04 -12.66 -5.74
CA ALA A 260 4.09 -13.64 -5.20
C ALA A 260 3.48 -14.55 -6.28
N GLN A 261 3.29 -14.03 -7.51
CA GLN A 261 2.83 -14.84 -8.65
C GLN A 261 3.93 -15.77 -9.19
N SER A 262 5.19 -15.33 -9.20
CA SER A 262 6.31 -16.15 -9.66
C SER A 262 6.65 -17.28 -8.68
N GLN A 263 6.48 -17.08 -7.37
CA GLN A 263 6.67 -18.12 -6.35
C GLN A 263 5.65 -19.26 -6.43
N LEU A 264 4.52 -19.05 -7.10
CA LEU A 264 3.46 -20.05 -7.32
C LEU A 264 3.30 -20.42 -8.81
N ALA A 265 4.36 -20.28 -9.60
CA ALA A 265 4.34 -20.70 -11.00
C ALA A 265 4.10 -22.23 -11.15
N GLU A 266 4.52 -23.00 -10.14
CA GLU A 266 4.24 -24.43 -10.05
C GLU A 266 3.25 -24.74 -8.91
N PRO A 267 2.36 -25.75 -9.07
CA PRO A 267 1.45 -26.18 -8.03
C PRO A 267 2.21 -26.69 -6.82
N LYS A 268 2.08 -26.04 -5.65
CA LYS A 268 2.69 -26.52 -4.41
C LYS A 268 1.79 -27.57 -3.77
N PHE A 269 2.30 -28.78 -3.58
CA PHE A 269 1.62 -29.80 -2.82
C PHE A 269 1.58 -29.43 -1.33
N ILE A 270 0.40 -29.45 -0.71
CA ILE A 270 0.19 -29.07 0.71
C ILE A 270 -0.01 -30.33 1.58
N GLY A 271 -0.62 -31.38 1.02
CA GLY A 271 -0.93 -32.61 1.74
C GLY A 271 -2.22 -33.25 1.24
N LYS A 272 -2.80 -34.15 2.03
CA LYS A 272 -4.04 -34.83 1.69
C LYS A 272 -5.24 -34.24 2.41
N HIS A 273 -6.33 -34.06 1.66
CA HIS A 273 -7.64 -33.71 2.19
C HIS A 273 -8.22 -34.89 3.01
N GLU A 274 -9.22 -34.65 3.84
CA GLU A 274 -9.90 -35.70 4.64
C GLU A 274 -10.43 -36.85 3.80
N ASN A 275 -10.76 -36.60 2.54
CA ASN A 275 -11.21 -37.60 1.57
C ASN A 275 -10.06 -38.44 0.95
N GLY A 276 -8.83 -38.27 1.41
CA GLY A 276 -7.65 -38.97 0.89
C GLY A 276 -7.02 -38.38 -0.38
N ASN A 277 -7.67 -37.42 -1.03
CA ASN A 277 -7.20 -36.81 -2.28
C ASN A 277 -6.13 -35.75 -2.05
N ASP A 278 -5.20 -35.61 -2.98
CA ASP A 278 -4.10 -34.68 -2.93
C ASP A 278 -4.60 -33.24 -3.06
N MET A 279 -4.05 -32.35 -2.24
CA MET A 279 -4.40 -30.93 -2.16
C MET A 279 -3.23 -30.06 -2.61
N TYR A 280 -3.50 -29.21 -3.59
CA TYR A 280 -2.50 -28.33 -4.18
C TYR A 280 -2.85 -26.86 -3.99
N LEU A 281 -1.85 -26.09 -3.63
CA LEU A 281 -1.91 -24.63 -3.68
C LEU A 281 -1.53 -24.17 -5.07
N LYS A 282 -2.46 -23.50 -5.75
CA LYS A 282 -2.29 -22.99 -7.10
C LYS A 282 -2.56 -21.49 -7.15
N ASN A 283 -2.00 -20.83 -8.13
CA ASN A 283 -2.32 -19.44 -8.41
C ASN A 283 -3.24 -19.34 -9.62
N GLY A 284 -4.34 -18.65 -9.46
CA GLY A 284 -5.32 -18.46 -10.50
C GLY A 284 -5.54 -16.98 -10.85
N ARG A 285 -6.40 -16.72 -11.82
CA ARG A 285 -6.75 -15.38 -12.31
C ARG A 285 -7.27 -14.46 -11.20
N PHE A 286 -7.88 -15.02 -10.15
CA PHE A 286 -8.47 -14.28 -9.03
C PHE A 286 -7.63 -14.31 -7.77
N GLY A 287 -6.41 -14.85 -7.85
CA GLY A 287 -5.47 -15.01 -6.73
C GLY A 287 -5.21 -16.47 -6.38
N PRO A 288 -4.49 -16.73 -5.28
CA PRO A 288 -4.17 -18.07 -4.85
C PRO A 288 -5.40 -18.83 -4.36
N TYR A 289 -5.45 -20.13 -4.66
CA TYR A 289 -6.52 -21.03 -4.28
C TYR A 289 -6.01 -22.43 -4.00
N LEU A 290 -6.73 -23.13 -3.15
CA LEU A 290 -6.53 -24.55 -2.90
C LEU A 290 -7.37 -25.36 -3.90
N GLN A 291 -6.78 -26.37 -4.49
CA GLN A 291 -7.46 -27.28 -5.41
C GLN A 291 -7.32 -28.72 -4.92
N TYR A 292 -8.42 -29.44 -4.90
CA TYR A 292 -8.47 -30.88 -4.63
C TYR A 292 -9.56 -31.56 -5.45
N GLU A 293 -9.42 -32.86 -5.66
CA GLU A 293 -10.38 -33.66 -6.45
C GLU A 293 -11.62 -33.95 -5.63
N LYS A 294 -12.81 -33.83 -6.25
CA LYS A 294 -14.08 -34.20 -5.61
C LYS A 294 -14.19 -35.71 -5.56
N VAL A 295 -14.66 -36.24 -4.45
CA VAL A 295 -15.15 -37.61 -4.40
C VAL A 295 -16.57 -37.59 -4.96
N GLU A 296 -16.83 -38.37 -6.00
CA GLU A 296 -18.21 -38.65 -6.44
C GLU A 296 -18.89 -39.49 -5.35
N GLU A 297 -19.71 -38.88 -4.51
CA GLU A 297 -20.73 -39.61 -3.77
C GLU A 297 -21.71 -40.12 -4.80
N LYS A 298 -21.73 -41.44 -5.04
CA LYS A 298 -22.81 -42.14 -5.67
C LYS A 298 -24.05 -42.00 -4.78
N LEU A 299 -24.81 -40.97 -5.01
CA LEU A 299 -26.18 -40.89 -4.52
C LEU A 299 -27.03 -41.81 -5.42
N GLU A 300 -27.39 -42.94 -4.90
CA GLU A 300 -28.46 -43.80 -5.42
C GLU A 300 -29.75 -42.97 -5.52
N GLU A 301 -30.42 -43.18 -6.64
CA GLU A 301 -31.70 -42.70 -7.08
C GLU A 301 -32.74 -42.45 -5.97
N ILE A 302 -33.35 -41.28 -6.01
CA ILE A 302 -34.80 -41.17 -5.73
C ILE A 302 -35.44 -40.39 -6.89
N VAL A 303 -36.34 -41.13 -7.52
CA VAL A 303 -37.12 -40.86 -8.70
C VAL A 303 -38.22 -39.83 -8.45
N GLU A 304 -38.59 -39.15 -9.56
CA GLU A 304 -39.88 -38.44 -9.85
C GLU A 304 -40.06 -37.03 -9.29
N THR A 305 -40.43 -36.07 -10.06
CA THR A 305 -41.48 -35.89 -11.10
C THR A 305 -41.43 -34.51 -11.76
N LYS A 306 -41.62 -34.54 -13.07
CA LYS A 306 -42.42 -33.66 -13.97
C LYS A 306 -42.29 -32.14 -14.10
N LYS A 307 -41.86 -31.77 -15.31
CA LYS A 307 -42.48 -30.82 -16.29
C LYS A 307 -42.42 -29.31 -16.04
N LYS A 308 -41.76 -28.55 -16.86
CA LYS A 308 -42.21 -27.95 -18.15
C LYS A 308 -41.18 -26.98 -18.76
N LYS A 309 -41.05 -27.13 -20.05
CA LYS A 309 -40.40 -26.35 -21.12
C LYS A 309 -40.34 -24.83 -20.93
N LYS A 310 -39.19 -24.22 -21.29
CA LYS A 310 -39.14 -23.21 -22.37
C LYS A 310 -37.75 -23.07 -22.93
N LYS A 311 -37.66 -23.01 -24.24
CA LYS A 311 -36.51 -22.90 -25.11
C LYS A 311 -35.78 -21.53 -24.96
N ALA A 312 -34.47 -21.53 -24.88
CA ALA A 312 -33.66 -20.52 -25.51
C ALA A 312 -32.30 -21.12 -25.89
N LYS A 313 -31.99 -21.09 -27.16
CA LYS A 313 -30.71 -21.49 -27.76
C LYS A 313 -29.61 -20.63 -27.17
N LYS A 314 -28.63 -21.22 -26.49
CA LYS A 314 -27.30 -20.65 -26.26
C LYS A 314 -26.25 -21.71 -26.56
N LYS A 315 -25.30 -21.33 -27.40
CA LYS A 315 -24.15 -22.10 -27.86
C LYS A 315 -23.52 -22.91 -26.73
N LYS A 316 -23.45 -24.23 -26.91
CA LYS A 316 -22.62 -25.13 -26.12
C LYS A 316 -21.15 -24.76 -26.35
N ASN A 317 -20.54 -24.07 -25.41
CA ASN A 317 -19.11 -24.21 -25.18
C ASN A 317 -18.95 -25.48 -24.31
N LEU A 318 -18.18 -26.42 -24.79
CA LEU A 318 -17.75 -27.60 -24.05
C LEU A 318 -17.22 -27.14 -22.68
N LYS A 319 -17.98 -27.40 -21.63
CA LYS A 319 -17.44 -27.43 -20.28
C LYS A 319 -16.75 -28.79 -20.16
N GLU A 320 -15.43 -28.77 -20.11
CA GLU A 320 -14.69 -29.86 -19.46
C GLU A 320 -15.28 -30.01 -18.06
N ASP A 321 -15.76 -31.17 -17.71
CA ASP A 321 -16.23 -31.52 -16.36
C ASP A 321 -15.03 -31.39 -15.43
N ASN A 322 -14.94 -30.26 -14.73
CA ASN A 322 -13.92 -30.01 -13.73
C ASN A 322 -14.24 -30.86 -12.49
N ASN A 323 -13.60 -32.02 -12.41
CA ASN A 323 -13.65 -32.92 -11.26
C ASN A 323 -12.95 -32.34 -10.01
N PHE A 324 -12.55 -31.07 -10.06
CA PHE A 324 -11.81 -30.40 -9.01
C PHE A 324 -12.68 -29.38 -8.27
N LYS A 325 -12.47 -29.29 -6.96
CA LYS A 325 -13.02 -28.22 -6.12
C LYS A 325 -11.95 -27.17 -5.86
N ASN A 326 -12.27 -25.92 -6.09
CA ASN A 326 -11.38 -24.77 -5.88
C ASN A 326 -11.88 -23.95 -4.71
N VAL A 327 -11.02 -23.67 -3.72
CA VAL A 327 -11.30 -22.85 -2.54
C VAL A 327 -10.37 -21.66 -2.54
N SER A 328 -10.89 -20.45 -2.66
CA SER A 328 -10.10 -19.23 -2.65
C SER A 328 -9.52 -18.95 -1.26
N ILE A 329 -8.28 -18.48 -1.21
CA ILE A 329 -7.64 -18.07 0.04
C ILE A 329 -8.04 -16.62 0.34
N PRO A 330 -8.55 -16.33 1.56
CA PRO A 330 -8.91 -14.99 1.97
C PRO A 330 -7.73 -14.00 1.93
N LYS A 331 -8.03 -12.73 1.66
CA LYS A 331 -7.02 -11.66 1.72
C LYS A 331 -6.48 -11.54 3.16
N GLY A 332 -5.16 -11.46 3.28
CA GLY A 332 -4.48 -11.34 4.59
C GLY A 332 -3.81 -12.63 5.07
N ILE A 333 -4.02 -13.76 4.40
CA ILE A 333 -3.29 -15.00 4.67
C ILE A 333 -2.08 -15.04 3.72
N THR A 334 -0.86 -15.10 4.29
CA THR A 334 0.37 -15.26 3.51
C THR A 334 0.48 -16.71 3.01
N LEU A 335 1.00 -16.90 1.80
CA LEU A 335 1.12 -18.23 1.19
C LEU A 335 2.02 -19.18 1.97
N GLU A 336 2.98 -18.65 2.71
CA GLU A 336 3.89 -19.40 3.57
C GLU A 336 3.19 -19.92 4.83
N SER A 337 2.14 -19.23 5.28
CA SER A 337 1.36 -19.62 6.48
C SER A 337 0.25 -20.62 6.19
N VAL A 338 0.09 -21.08 4.94
CA VAL A 338 -0.89 -22.11 4.58
C VAL A 338 -0.25 -23.49 4.75
N ASP A 339 -0.39 -24.04 5.94
CA ASP A 339 -0.10 -25.43 6.27
C ASP A 339 -1.29 -26.36 6.01
N LEU A 340 -1.14 -27.65 6.23
CA LEU A 340 -2.16 -28.67 5.97
C LEU A 340 -3.42 -28.45 6.82
N ASP A 341 -3.28 -28.09 8.09
CA ASP A 341 -4.41 -27.93 9.02
C ASP A 341 -5.22 -26.69 8.63
N ARG A 342 -4.54 -25.62 8.29
CA ARG A 342 -5.17 -24.37 7.82
C ARG A 342 -5.85 -24.56 6.46
N ALA A 343 -5.26 -25.35 5.57
CA ALA A 343 -5.84 -25.70 4.29
C ALA A 343 -7.12 -26.54 4.46
N LYS A 344 -7.14 -27.53 5.34
CA LYS A 344 -8.33 -28.31 5.69
C LYS A 344 -9.43 -27.43 6.27
N PHE A 345 -9.09 -26.54 7.20
CA PHE A 345 -10.02 -25.57 7.78
C PHE A 345 -10.64 -24.67 6.70
N LEU A 346 -9.85 -24.12 5.78
CA LEU A 346 -10.37 -23.30 4.68
C LEU A 346 -11.31 -24.09 3.75
N CYS A 347 -11.04 -25.37 3.55
CA CYS A 347 -11.88 -26.26 2.73
C CYS A 347 -13.20 -26.64 3.42
N SER A 348 -13.27 -26.61 4.75
CA SER A 348 -14.47 -26.91 5.54
C SER A 348 -15.45 -25.74 5.66
N LEU A 349 -14.99 -24.49 5.36
CA LEU A 349 -15.82 -23.30 5.46
C LEU A 349 -16.95 -23.30 4.41
N PRO A 350 -18.17 -22.87 4.76
CA PRO A 350 -19.27 -22.71 3.82
C PRO A 350 -18.95 -21.62 2.78
N LYS A 351 -19.45 -21.78 1.54
CA LYS A 351 -19.16 -20.84 0.44
C LYS A 351 -19.78 -19.45 0.62
N SER A 352 -20.78 -19.30 1.43
CA SER A 352 -21.38 -18.02 1.81
C SER A 352 -21.93 -18.11 3.23
N LEU A 353 -21.80 -17.04 3.96
CA LEU A 353 -22.44 -16.84 5.27
C LEU A 353 -23.76 -16.09 5.05
N GLY A 354 -24.76 -16.74 4.47
CA GLY A 354 -26.11 -16.20 4.33
C GLY A 354 -26.23 -15.01 3.40
#